data_8f1d79f5644a6baa1c3a858352164fc9
#
_entry.id   8f1d79f5644a6baa1c3a858352164fc9
#
_cell.length_a   1.000
_cell.length_b   1.000
_cell.length_c   1.000
_cell.angle_alpha   90.00
_cell.angle_beta   90.00
_cell.angle_gamma   90.00
#
_symmetry.space_group_name_H-M   'P 1'
#
loop_
_entity.id
_entity.type
_entity.pdbx_description
1 polymer ?
#
loop_
_entity_poly.entity_id
_entity_poly.type
_entity_poly.pdbx_seq_one_letter_code
_entity_poly.pdbx_strand_id
1 'polypeptide(L)'
;NSIKNSNEIIHLRTIIEKIQEKNIKIILFKTPHHQYYIENIPIESIRDYELVLEKISSEMNIEIYDFFDNYEKLPIWVDLEHISYNEKATIYTEDVSKMILKEAKP
;
A
#
# COMPACT_ATOMS: atom_id res chain seq x y z
N ASN A 1 -20.97 -2.85 8.01
CA ASN A 1 -20.28 -3.78 7.13
C ASN A 1 -18.78 -3.77 7.35
N SER A 2 -18.24 -4.91 7.62
CA SER A 2 -16.81 -5.05 7.79
C SER A 2 -16.13 -5.07 6.42
N ILE A 3 -15.11 -4.24 6.23
CA ILE A 3 -14.29 -4.22 5.02
C ILE A 3 -13.64 -5.60 4.75
N LYS A 4 -13.33 -6.36 5.80
CA LYS A 4 -12.70 -7.68 5.67
C LYS A 4 -13.55 -8.73 4.96
N ASN A 5 -14.86 -8.49 4.84
CA ASN A 5 -15.80 -9.38 4.15
C ASN A 5 -16.24 -8.82 2.80
N SER A 6 -15.61 -7.75 2.32
CA SER A 6 -15.96 -7.15 1.03
C SER A 6 -15.51 -8.06 -0.12
N ASN A 7 -16.20 -7.92 -1.27
CA ASN A 7 -15.83 -8.66 -2.47
C ASN A 7 -14.43 -8.32 -2.95
N GLU A 8 -14.01 -7.07 -2.78
CA GLU A 8 -12.67 -6.62 -3.14
C GLU A 8 -11.59 -7.38 -2.39
N ILE A 9 -11.79 -7.61 -1.10
CA ILE A 9 -10.84 -8.37 -0.28
C ILE A 9 -10.81 -9.85 -0.68
N ILE A 10 -11.98 -10.42 -0.94
CA ILE A 10 -12.08 -11.81 -1.42
C ILE A 10 -11.33 -11.96 -2.74
N HIS A 11 -11.52 -11.03 -3.67
CA HIS A 11 -10.85 -11.05 -4.96
C HIS A 11 -9.33 -10.85 -4.81
N LEU A 12 -8.89 -9.96 -3.92
CA LEU A 12 -7.48 -9.77 -3.66
C LEU A 12 -6.83 -11.05 -3.16
N ARG A 13 -7.45 -11.74 -2.21
CA ARG A 13 -6.95 -13.02 -1.71
C ARG A 13 -6.84 -14.07 -2.83
N THR A 14 -7.84 -14.14 -3.68
CA THR A 14 -7.84 -15.07 -4.80
C THR A 14 -6.71 -14.77 -5.79
N ILE A 15 -6.47 -13.51 -6.09
CA ILE A 15 -5.37 -13.08 -6.96
C ILE A 15 -4.03 -13.49 -6.35
N ILE A 16 -3.84 -13.22 -5.07
CA ILE A 16 -2.61 -13.55 -4.35
C ILE A 16 -2.36 -15.07 -4.40
N GLU A 17 -3.38 -15.87 -4.09
CA GLU A 17 -3.26 -17.34 -4.11
C GLU A 17 -2.83 -17.85 -5.48
N LYS A 18 -3.46 -17.34 -6.54
CA LYS A 18 -3.13 -17.75 -7.91
C LYS A 18 -1.71 -17.40 -8.32
N ILE A 19 -1.24 -16.24 -7.91
CA ILE A 19 0.15 -15.81 -8.20
C ILE A 19 1.13 -16.67 -7.42
N GLN A 20 0.84 -16.95 -6.14
CA GLN A 20 1.68 -17.79 -5.30
C GLN A 20 1.78 -19.22 -5.81
N GLU A 21 0.70 -19.78 -6.34
CA GLU A 21 0.70 -21.10 -6.98
C GLU A 21 1.71 -21.20 -8.13
N LYS A 22 2.02 -20.09 -8.76
CA LYS A 22 2.99 -20.02 -9.86
C LYS A 22 4.41 -19.70 -9.41
N ASN A 23 4.64 -19.64 -8.10
CA ASN A 23 5.94 -19.30 -7.50
C ASN A 23 6.45 -17.92 -7.91
N ILE A 24 5.52 -16.97 -8.15
CA ILE A 24 5.86 -15.59 -8.45
C ILE A 24 5.83 -14.81 -7.14
N LYS A 25 6.91 -14.07 -6.88
CA LYS A 25 7.00 -13.23 -5.68
C LYS A 25 6.07 -12.03 -5.80
N ILE A 26 5.34 -11.75 -4.71
CA ILE A 26 4.41 -10.64 -4.64
C ILE A 26 4.95 -9.57 -3.71
N ILE A 27 4.87 -8.33 -4.14
CA ILE A 27 5.15 -7.16 -3.32
C ILE A 27 3.88 -6.34 -3.26
N LEU A 28 3.38 -6.07 -2.06
CA LEU A 28 2.26 -5.16 -1.85
C LEU A 28 2.74 -3.92 -1.11
N PHE A 29 2.15 -2.80 -1.44
CA PHE A 29 2.42 -1.57 -0.69
C PHE A 29 1.20 -0.66 -0.67
N LYS A 30 1.07 0.10 0.42
CA LYS A 30 0.05 1.13 0.55
C LYS A 30 0.57 2.39 -0.14
N THR A 31 -0.25 2.96 -1.03
CA THR A 31 0.12 4.17 -1.75
C THR A 31 0.08 5.39 -0.84
N PRO A 32 0.92 6.41 -1.11
CA PRO A 32 0.94 7.62 -0.30
C PRO A 32 -0.27 8.50 -0.51
N HIS A 33 -0.62 9.26 0.53
CA HIS A 33 -1.72 10.21 0.52
C HIS A 33 -1.30 11.54 1.13
N HIS A 34 -1.96 12.61 0.69
CA HIS A 34 -1.74 13.95 1.21
C HIS A 34 -2.26 14.08 2.65
N GLN A 35 -1.63 14.91 3.46
CA GLN A 35 -2.01 15.14 4.85
C GLN A 35 -3.51 15.47 5.01
N TYR A 36 -4.05 16.34 4.16
CA TYR A 36 -5.47 16.71 4.23
C TYR A 36 -6.39 15.49 4.06
N TYR A 37 -6.07 14.60 3.14
CA TYR A 37 -6.82 13.37 2.94
C TYR A 37 -6.78 12.49 4.20
N ILE A 38 -5.60 12.29 4.75
CA ILE A 38 -5.40 11.45 5.94
C ILE A 38 -6.15 12.00 7.14
N GLU A 39 -6.10 13.30 7.37
CA GLU A 39 -6.78 13.96 8.49
C GLU A 39 -8.30 13.91 8.39
N ASN A 40 -8.85 13.71 7.20
CA ASN A 40 -10.30 13.69 6.96
C ASN A 40 -10.89 12.29 6.78
N ILE A 41 -10.08 11.24 6.87
CA ILE A 41 -10.57 9.88 6.90
C ILE A 41 -10.94 9.52 8.36
N PRO A 42 -12.11 8.91 8.60
CA PRO A 42 -12.44 8.42 9.94
C PRO A 42 -11.37 7.44 10.45
N ILE A 43 -10.94 7.62 11.69
CA ILE A 43 -9.87 6.80 12.28
C ILE A 43 -10.25 5.31 12.29
N GLU A 44 -11.53 5.00 12.49
CA GLU A 44 -12.00 3.61 12.47
C GLU A 44 -11.81 2.97 11.11
N SER A 45 -11.99 3.73 10.04
CA SER A 45 -11.78 3.22 8.67
C SER A 45 -10.33 2.87 8.42
N ILE A 46 -9.41 3.71 8.90
CA ILE A 46 -7.97 3.44 8.80
C ILE A 46 -7.61 2.18 9.58
N ARG A 47 -8.10 2.06 10.81
CA ARG A 47 -7.83 0.90 11.66
C ARG A 47 -8.38 -0.39 11.08
N ASP A 48 -9.61 -0.37 10.57
CA ASP A 48 -10.21 -1.54 9.92
C ASP A 48 -9.39 -1.99 8.73
N TYR A 49 -8.94 -1.04 7.93
CA TYR A 49 -8.12 -1.33 6.75
C TYR A 49 -6.77 -1.94 7.15
N GLU A 50 -6.13 -1.37 8.17
CA GLU A 50 -4.86 -1.89 8.68
C GLU A 50 -5.00 -3.32 9.22
N LEU A 51 -6.08 -3.61 9.94
CA LEU A 51 -6.35 -4.95 10.46
C LEU A 51 -6.54 -5.97 9.34
N VAL A 52 -7.24 -5.59 8.26
CA VAL A 52 -7.41 -6.46 7.09
C VAL A 52 -6.07 -6.74 6.43
N LEU A 53 -5.23 -5.72 6.24
CA LEU A 53 -3.92 -5.90 5.63
C LEU A 53 -2.99 -6.75 6.49
N GLU A 54 -2.99 -6.55 7.81
CA GLU A 54 -2.21 -7.37 8.73
C GLU A 54 -2.63 -8.84 8.66
N LYS A 55 -3.92 -9.10 8.56
CA LYS A 55 -4.45 -10.44 8.44
C LYS A 55 -4.02 -11.11 7.13
N ILE A 56 -4.10 -10.39 6.02
CA ILE A 56 -3.63 -10.87 4.71
C ILE A 56 -2.13 -11.17 4.76
N SER A 57 -1.36 -10.24 5.30
CA SER A 57 0.09 -10.41 5.43
C SER A 57 0.45 -11.66 6.22
N SER A 58 -0.18 -11.87 7.36
CA SER A 58 0.06 -12.99 8.25
C SER A 58 -0.40 -14.32 7.63
N GLU A 59 -1.63 -14.38 7.13
CA GLU A 59 -2.22 -15.61 6.61
C GLU A 59 -1.61 -16.06 5.28
N MET A 60 -1.20 -15.12 4.44
CA MET A 60 -0.71 -15.41 3.10
C MET A 60 0.81 -15.27 2.98
N ASN A 61 1.48 -14.95 4.09
CA ASN A 61 2.93 -14.80 4.16
C ASN A 61 3.47 -13.80 3.13
N ILE A 62 2.88 -12.61 3.12
CA ILE A 62 3.27 -11.51 2.23
C ILE A 62 3.65 -10.31 3.07
N GLU A 63 4.78 -9.67 2.75
CA GLU A 63 5.15 -8.40 3.34
C GLU A 63 4.40 -7.26 2.67
N ILE A 64 3.88 -6.34 3.46
CA ILE A 64 3.19 -5.15 2.96
C ILE A 64 3.98 -3.92 3.41
N TYR A 65 4.42 -3.13 2.44
CA TYR A 65 5.13 -1.89 2.68
C TYR A 65 4.14 -0.74 2.86
N ASP A 66 4.45 0.19 3.74
CA ASP A 66 3.55 1.28 4.07
C ASP A 66 4.16 2.63 3.70
N PHE A 67 3.65 3.24 2.62
CA PHE A 67 4.01 4.60 2.23
C PHE A 67 2.88 5.60 2.51
N PHE A 68 1.83 5.18 3.24
CA PHE A 68 0.58 5.93 3.37
C PHE A 68 0.78 7.37 3.81
N ASP A 69 1.57 7.61 4.84
CA ASP A 69 1.80 8.93 5.42
C ASP A 69 3.25 9.44 5.30
N ASN A 70 4.11 8.70 4.60
CA ASN A 70 5.53 9.02 4.52
C ASN A 70 5.82 10.39 3.89
N TYR A 71 4.98 10.85 2.98
CA TYR A 71 5.20 12.06 2.20
C TYR A 71 4.07 13.07 2.39
N GLU A 72 3.22 12.87 3.39
CA GLU A 72 1.96 13.61 3.54
C GLU A 72 2.12 15.13 3.60
N LYS A 73 3.24 15.61 4.16
CA LYS A 73 3.51 17.04 4.35
C LYS A 73 4.45 17.63 3.32
N LEU A 74 4.92 16.85 2.37
CA LEU A 74 5.87 17.32 1.36
C LEU A 74 5.16 18.06 0.22
N PRO A 75 5.79 19.08 -0.39
CA PRO A 75 5.18 19.84 -1.47
C PRO A 75 5.31 19.13 -2.82
N ILE A 76 4.80 17.91 -2.92
CA ILE A 76 4.94 17.05 -4.09
C ILE A 76 3.61 16.60 -4.68
N TRP A 77 2.50 17.20 -4.24
CA TRP A 77 1.17 16.73 -4.57
C TRP A 77 0.51 17.54 -5.69
N VAL A 78 -0.15 16.86 -6.63
CA VAL A 78 -1.07 17.46 -7.61
C VAL A 78 -2.46 17.61 -6.99
N ASP A 79 -2.91 16.55 -6.32
CA ASP A 79 -4.16 16.51 -5.57
C ASP A 79 -3.95 15.66 -4.30
N LEU A 80 -5.03 15.26 -3.63
CA LEU A 80 -4.94 14.55 -2.35
C LEU A 80 -4.38 13.14 -2.45
N GLU A 81 -4.28 12.59 -3.65
CA GLU A 81 -3.90 11.19 -3.87
C GLU A 81 -2.80 11.00 -4.92
N HIS A 82 -2.45 12.06 -5.66
CA HIS A 82 -1.51 11.94 -6.77
C HIS A 82 -0.30 12.84 -6.60
N ILE A 83 0.87 12.25 -6.77
CA ILE A 83 2.15 12.94 -6.68
C ILE A 83 2.48 13.56 -8.05
N SER A 84 3.00 14.78 -8.02
CA SER A 84 3.33 15.53 -9.23
C SER A 84 4.64 15.07 -9.87
N TYR A 85 4.83 15.47 -11.14
CA TYR A 85 6.10 15.30 -11.85
C TYR A 85 7.01 16.49 -11.55
N ASN A 86 7.84 16.37 -10.51
CA ASN A 86 8.88 17.36 -10.22
C ASN A 86 10.05 16.68 -9.51
N GLU A 87 11.17 17.40 -9.37
CA GLU A 87 12.38 16.83 -8.75
C GLU A 87 12.16 16.39 -7.31
N LYS A 88 11.33 17.12 -6.56
CA LYS A 88 11.07 16.79 -5.15
C LYS A 88 10.25 15.49 -5.02
N ALA A 89 9.48 15.15 -6.04
CA ALA A 89 8.66 13.96 -6.04
C ALA A 89 9.46 12.68 -6.33
N THR A 90 10.72 12.80 -6.76
CA THR A 90 11.57 11.63 -7.02
C THR A 90 11.84 10.79 -5.78
N ILE A 91 11.65 11.37 -4.58
CA ILE A 91 11.83 10.64 -3.32
C ILE A 91 10.94 9.39 -3.26
N TYR A 92 9.70 9.48 -3.72
CA TYR A 92 8.79 8.34 -3.74
C TYR A 92 9.29 7.26 -4.72
N THR A 93 9.69 7.66 -5.92
CA THR A 93 10.24 6.75 -6.92
C THR A 93 11.49 6.04 -6.39
N GLU A 94 12.39 6.78 -5.73
CA GLU A 94 13.59 6.22 -5.14
C GLU A 94 13.26 5.19 -4.05
N ASP A 95 12.31 5.49 -3.17
CA ASP A 95 11.93 4.59 -2.10
C ASP A 95 11.26 3.32 -2.62
N VAL A 96 10.40 3.44 -3.64
CA VAL A 96 9.79 2.27 -4.30
C VAL A 96 10.87 1.43 -4.99
N SER A 97 11.81 2.08 -5.66
CA SER A 97 12.94 1.38 -6.31
C SER A 97 13.77 0.58 -5.31
N LYS A 98 14.06 1.17 -4.16
CA LYS A 98 14.80 0.48 -3.08
C LYS A 98 14.03 -0.74 -2.56
N MET A 99 12.73 -0.59 -2.40
CA MET A 99 11.85 -1.69 -1.98
C MET A 99 11.90 -2.84 -2.98
N ILE A 100 11.74 -2.54 -4.27
CA ILE A 100 11.76 -3.54 -5.34
C ILE A 100 13.12 -4.25 -5.37
N LEU A 101 14.21 -3.50 -5.30
CA LEU A 101 15.55 -4.07 -5.33
C LEU A 101 15.81 -4.98 -4.13
N LYS A 102 15.35 -4.60 -2.95
CA LYS A 102 15.48 -5.41 -1.74
C LYS A 102 14.74 -6.73 -1.90
N GLU A 103 13.52 -6.69 -2.40
CA GLU A 103 12.66 -7.88 -2.54
C GLU A 103 13.07 -8.77 -3.72
N ALA A 104 13.71 -8.21 -4.74
CA ALA A 104 14.18 -8.97 -5.91
C ALA A 104 15.44 -9.80 -5.64
N LYS A 105 16.12 -9.58 -4.52
CA LYS A 105 17.32 -10.35 -4.18
C LYS A 105 16.92 -11.79 -3.82
N PRO A 106 17.72 -12.79 -4.32
CA PRO A 106 17.47 -14.19 -3.98
C PRO A 106 17.65 -14.49 -2.49
#